data_eb4d8bb6e81223739c293eddeb29a021
#
_entry.id   eb4d8bb6e81223739c293eddeb29a021
#
_cell.length_a   1.000
_cell.length_b   1.000
_cell.length_c   1.000
_cell.angle_alpha   90.00
_cell.angle_beta   90.00
_cell.angle_gamma   90.00
#
_symmetry.space_group_name_H-M   'P 1'
#
loop_
_entity.id
_entity.type
_entity.pdbx_description
1 polymer ?
#
loop_
_entity_poly.entity_id
_entity_poly.type
_entity_poly.pdbx_seq_one_letter_code
_entity_poly.pdbx_strand_id
1 'polypeptide(L)'
;MGYYCYIITNEHDRTYNGYTVNLERRLRQHNGEIKGGAKATRGRGPWSFLAVITSDCWDCVSTAMQHEWSIKYPTRRRPRPKEYNGAVGRLRSLAHVFAHMEKIGCRDVICYVRGDHMEDLVREHAVREFVTVRDLTDLLPQAPTPTKSASQSPSPEFV
;
A
#
# COMPACT_ATOMS: atom_id res chain seq x y z
N MET A 1 -8.99 -15.71 2.57
CA MET A 1 -8.85 -15.02 2.85
C MET A 1 -7.66 -14.70 2.96
N GLY A 2 -7.14 -14.20 2.87
CA GLY A 2 -5.94 -13.93 2.66
C GLY A 2 -5.24 -12.92 3.36
N TYR A 3 -4.00 -12.82 2.99
CA TYR A 3 -3.15 -11.79 3.53
C TYR A 3 -3.00 -10.71 2.50
N TYR A 4 -2.84 -9.47 2.96
CA TYR A 4 -2.63 -8.32 2.11
C TYR A 4 -1.32 -7.65 2.51
N CYS A 5 -0.54 -7.24 1.52
CA CYS A 5 0.56 -6.33 1.76
C CYS A 5 0.12 -4.97 1.28
N TYR A 6 0.36 -3.94 2.05
CA TYR A 6 -0.15 -2.61 1.73
C TYR A 6 0.94 -1.55 1.81
N ILE A 7 0.72 -0.47 1.08
CA ILE A 7 1.54 0.73 1.18
C ILE A 7 0.59 1.86 1.53
N ILE A 8 0.89 2.60 2.59
CA ILE A 8 0.11 3.77 2.97
C ILE A 8 0.97 5.02 2.80
N THR A 9 0.31 6.14 2.64
CA THR A 9 0.98 7.41 2.44
C THR A 9 0.25 8.50 3.20
N ASN A 10 0.94 9.59 3.50
CA ASN A 10 0.34 10.74 4.17
C ASN A 10 0.54 12.00 3.32
N GLU A 11 0.09 13.13 3.84
CA GLU A 11 0.12 14.38 3.07
C GLU A 11 1.53 14.92 2.84
N HIS A 12 2.51 14.43 3.57
CA HIS A 12 3.90 14.85 3.36
C HIS A 12 4.68 13.85 2.51
N ASP A 13 3.96 13.02 1.79
CA ASP A 13 4.55 12.02 0.89
C ASP A 13 5.43 11.01 1.61
N ARG A 14 5.19 10.78 2.90
CA ARG A 14 5.85 9.71 3.60
C ARG A 14 5.08 8.45 3.35
N THR A 15 5.76 7.33 3.34
CA THR A 15 5.14 6.04 3.07
C THR A 15 5.53 5.03 4.13
N TYR A 16 4.69 4.03 4.28
CA TYR A 16 4.97 2.90 5.16
C TYR A 16 4.30 1.69 4.54
N ASN A 17 4.90 0.52 4.67
CA ASN A 17 4.27 -0.70 4.19
C ASN A 17 4.25 -1.75 5.27
N GLY A 18 3.28 -2.65 5.18
CA GLY A 18 3.13 -3.73 6.13
C GLY A 18 2.25 -4.81 5.53
N TYR A 19 1.87 -5.79 6.36
CA TYR A 19 0.91 -6.79 5.93
C TYR A 19 -0.18 -6.92 6.98
N THR A 20 -1.34 -7.42 6.57
CA THR A 20 -2.47 -7.56 7.47
C THR A 20 -3.48 -8.54 6.88
N VAL A 21 -4.37 -9.04 7.73
CA VAL A 21 -5.53 -9.79 7.26
C VAL A 21 -6.77 -8.89 7.32
N ASN A 22 -6.68 -7.71 7.90
CA ASN A 22 -7.83 -6.80 8.03
C ASN A 22 -7.36 -5.37 7.76
N LEU A 23 -7.56 -4.94 6.52
CA LEU A 23 -7.07 -3.64 6.06
C LEU A 23 -7.69 -2.47 6.81
N GLU A 24 -8.99 -2.53 7.02
CA GLU A 24 -9.68 -1.44 7.65
C GLU A 24 -9.21 -1.22 9.08
N ARG A 25 -9.11 -2.29 9.83
CA ARG A 25 -8.65 -2.21 11.20
C ARG A 25 -7.21 -1.71 11.24
N ARG A 26 -6.36 -2.22 10.33
CA ARG A 26 -4.96 -1.84 10.33
C ARG A 26 -4.78 -0.36 10.04
N LEU A 27 -5.55 0.19 9.12
CA LEU A 27 -5.46 1.61 8.83
C LEU A 27 -5.89 2.44 10.04
N ARG A 28 -6.91 2.00 10.75
CA ARG A 28 -7.35 2.69 11.95
C ARG A 28 -6.26 2.68 13.03
N GLN A 29 -5.51 1.59 13.11
CA GLN A 29 -4.38 1.52 14.02
C GLN A 29 -3.29 2.52 13.64
N HIS A 30 -2.95 2.61 12.37
CA HIS A 30 -1.93 3.56 11.91
C HIS A 30 -2.37 5.01 12.13
N ASN A 31 -3.66 5.26 12.01
CA ASN A 31 -4.20 6.61 12.20
C ASN A 31 -4.46 6.95 13.68
N GLY A 32 -4.14 6.03 14.57
CA GLY A 32 -4.28 6.31 15.99
C GLY A 32 -5.70 6.25 16.51
N GLU A 33 -6.63 5.74 15.71
CA GLU A 33 -8.01 5.64 16.16
C GLU A 33 -8.19 4.50 17.14
N ILE A 34 -7.38 3.46 17.02
CA ILE A 34 -7.36 2.36 17.97
C ILE A 34 -5.90 1.99 18.21
N LYS A 35 -5.65 1.27 19.29
CA LYS A 35 -4.29 0.92 19.65
C LYS A 35 -3.67 -0.06 18.67
N GLY A 36 -2.37 -0.04 18.55
CA GLY A 36 -1.65 -1.04 17.78
C GLY A 36 -0.92 -0.53 16.55
N GLY A 37 -0.86 0.77 16.36
CA GLY A 37 -0.15 1.31 15.21
C GLY A 37 1.36 1.15 15.33
N ALA A 38 2.05 1.21 14.21
CA ALA A 38 3.48 1.10 14.18
C ALA A 38 4.13 2.37 14.71
N LYS A 39 5.31 2.21 15.28
CA LYS A 39 6.03 3.35 15.78
C LYS A 39 6.30 4.34 14.67
N ALA A 40 6.63 3.85 13.49
CA ALA A 40 6.98 4.70 12.36
C ALA A 40 5.81 5.55 11.86
N THR A 41 4.56 5.14 12.12
CA THR A 41 3.40 5.88 11.63
C THR A 41 2.75 6.75 12.69
N ARG A 42 3.17 6.58 13.94
CA ARG A 42 2.51 7.25 15.05
C ARG A 42 2.67 8.77 14.95
N GLY A 43 1.54 9.47 15.05
CA GLY A 43 1.56 10.93 15.05
C GLY A 43 1.85 11.54 13.68
N ARG A 44 1.83 10.76 12.63
CA ARG A 44 2.14 11.25 11.29
C ARG A 44 0.98 11.10 10.31
N GLY A 45 -0.18 10.74 10.82
CA GLY A 45 -1.37 10.65 9.98
C GLY A 45 -1.92 12.00 9.62
N PRO A 46 -3.00 12.04 8.86
CA PRO A 46 -3.76 10.85 8.49
C PRO A 46 -3.08 10.08 7.37
N TRP A 47 -3.16 8.78 7.47
CA TRP A 47 -2.64 7.87 6.47
C TRP A 47 -3.78 7.35 5.60
N SER A 48 -3.50 7.10 4.34
CA SER A 48 -4.46 6.46 3.46
C SER A 48 -3.74 5.40 2.63
N PHE A 49 -4.49 4.45 2.10
CA PHE A 49 -3.89 3.42 1.29
C PHE A 49 -3.48 3.98 -0.07
N LEU A 50 -2.28 3.64 -0.49
CA LEU A 50 -1.79 3.93 -1.82
C LEU A 50 -1.96 2.71 -2.70
N ALA A 51 -1.59 1.55 -2.20
CA ALA A 51 -1.69 0.30 -2.94
C ALA A 51 -1.85 -0.87 -1.98
N VAL A 52 -2.56 -1.89 -2.43
CA VAL A 52 -2.74 -3.13 -1.68
C VAL A 52 -2.51 -4.28 -2.65
N ILE A 53 -1.64 -5.19 -2.27
CA ILE A 53 -1.27 -6.33 -3.11
C ILE A 53 -1.68 -7.61 -2.41
N THR A 54 -2.27 -8.53 -3.14
CA THR A 54 -2.63 -9.83 -2.60
C THR A 54 -2.49 -10.89 -3.67
N SER A 55 -2.44 -12.13 -3.26
CA SER A 55 -2.34 -13.26 -4.17
C SER A 55 -2.98 -14.47 -3.52
N ASP A 56 -3.58 -15.32 -4.31
CA ASP A 56 -4.19 -16.54 -3.81
C ASP A 56 -3.17 -17.50 -3.22
N CYS A 57 -1.91 -17.35 -3.57
CA CYS A 57 -0.90 -18.25 -3.02
C CYS A 57 -0.30 -17.74 -1.71
N TRP A 58 -0.80 -16.65 -1.16
CA TRP A 58 -0.30 -16.16 0.13
C TRP A 58 -1.18 -16.79 1.23
N ASP A 59 -0.83 -18.00 1.60
CA ASP A 59 -1.65 -18.78 2.51
C ASP A 59 -1.11 -18.84 3.93
N CYS A 60 -0.03 -18.16 4.23
CA CYS A 60 0.49 -18.14 5.59
C CYS A 60 1.24 -16.85 5.88
N VAL A 61 1.45 -16.60 7.16
CA VAL A 61 2.11 -15.40 7.62
C VAL A 61 3.52 -15.27 7.05
N SER A 62 4.22 -16.37 6.97
CA SER A 62 5.60 -16.34 6.50
C SER A 62 5.69 -15.81 5.08
N THR A 63 4.81 -16.24 4.20
CA THR A 63 4.79 -15.78 2.82
C THR A 63 4.46 -14.29 2.78
N ALA A 64 3.48 -13.86 3.56
CA ALA A 64 3.10 -12.45 3.59
C ALA A 64 4.27 -11.60 4.06
N MET A 65 4.99 -12.04 5.07
CA MET A 65 6.13 -11.29 5.59
C MET A 65 7.27 -11.21 4.57
N GLN A 66 7.49 -12.27 3.82
CA GLN A 66 8.51 -12.26 2.79
C GLN A 66 8.20 -11.23 1.71
N HIS A 67 6.94 -11.13 1.32
CA HIS A 67 6.54 -10.17 0.31
C HIS A 67 6.53 -8.75 0.86
N GLU A 68 6.19 -8.60 2.13
CA GLU A 68 6.26 -7.30 2.77
C GLU A 68 7.71 -6.79 2.76
N TRP A 69 8.66 -7.68 3.04
CA TRP A 69 10.08 -7.32 3.00
C TRP A 69 10.49 -6.92 1.59
N SER A 70 10.02 -7.65 0.58
CA SER A 70 10.34 -7.33 -0.81
C SER A 70 9.78 -5.97 -1.22
N ILE A 71 8.63 -5.61 -0.71
CA ILE A 71 8.04 -4.30 -1.01
C ILE A 71 8.86 -3.20 -0.33
N LYS A 72 9.35 -3.46 0.88
CA LYS A 72 10.13 -2.49 1.61
C LYS A 72 11.49 -2.29 0.94
N TYR A 73 12.09 -3.36 0.46
CA TYR A 73 13.40 -3.34 -0.18
C TYR A 73 13.31 -3.95 -1.57
N PRO A 74 12.74 -3.21 -2.54
CA PRO A 74 12.43 -3.78 -3.86
C PRO A 74 13.64 -4.25 -4.65
N THR A 75 14.81 -3.68 -4.42
CA THR A 75 16.01 -4.14 -5.09
C THR A 75 16.72 -5.23 -4.29
N ARG A 76 16.08 -5.68 -3.21
CA ARG A 76 16.57 -6.74 -2.31
C ARG A 76 17.83 -6.33 -1.56
N ARG A 77 18.05 -5.06 -1.43
CA ARG A 77 19.17 -4.50 -0.68
C ARG A 77 18.68 -3.33 0.14
N ARG A 78 19.33 -3.00 1.22
CA ARG A 78 19.07 -1.86 2.05
C ARG A 78 20.21 -0.87 1.93
N PRO A 79 19.91 0.40 1.97
CA PRO A 79 18.57 0.97 2.07
C PRO A 79 17.90 0.98 0.71
N ARG A 80 16.60 1.30 0.70
CA ARG A 80 15.87 1.46 -0.55
C ARG A 80 16.44 2.66 -1.29
N PRO A 81 16.67 2.55 -2.61
CA PRO A 81 17.13 3.71 -3.38
C PRO A 81 16.19 4.89 -3.24
N LYS A 82 16.75 6.09 -3.19
CA LYS A 82 15.95 7.28 -2.99
C LYS A 82 14.89 7.49 -4.07
N GLU A 83 15.16 7.07 -5.28
CA GLU A 83 14.20 7.21 -6.37
C GLU A 83 12.93 6.40 -6.10
N TYR A 84 12.97 5.44 -5.18
CA TYR A 84 11.81 4.64 -4.84
C TYR A 84 11.16 5.06 -3.53
N ASN A 85 11.45 6.26 -3.05
CA ASN A 85 10.77 6.82 -1.90
C ASN A 85 9.59 7.69 -2.37
N GLY A 86 8.68 7.96 -1.46
CA GLY A 86 7.47 8.71 -1.78
C GLY A 86 6.45 7.86 -2.50
N ALA A 87 5.25 8.39 -2.70
CA ALA A 87 4.17 7.63 -3.31
C ALA A 87 4.52 7.16 -4.72
N VAL A 88 4.96 8.07 -5.56
CA VAL A 88 5.32 7.73 -6.94
C VAL A 88 6.48 6.75 -6.97
N GLY A 89 7.50 7.00 -6.16
CA GLY A 89 8.67 6.13 -6.12
C GLY A 89 8.32 4.72 -5.67
N ARG A 90 7.45 4.60 -4.64
CA ARG A 90 7.04 3.29 -4.17
C ARG A 90 6.28 2.52 -5.26
N LEU A 91 5.43 3.19 -6.02
CA LEU A 91 4.71 2.52 -7.09
C LEU A 91 5.64 2.10 -8.22
N ARG A 92 6.63 2.94 -8.55
CA ARG A 92 7.60 2.55 -9.58
C ARG A 92 8.44 1.36 -9.12
N SER A 93 8.71 1.27 -7.84
CA SER A 93 9.51 0.17 -7.31
C SER A 93 8.82 -1.18 -7.45
N LEU A 94 7.49 -1.18 -7.68
CA LEU A 94 6.76 -2.44 -7.84
C LEU A 94 7.23 -3.24 -9.05
N ALA A 95 7.88 -2.60 -10.01
CA ALA A 95 8.47 -3.33 -11.13
C ALA A 95 9.45 -4.38 -10.64
N HIS A 96 10.26 -4.04 -9.64
CA HIS A 96 11.21 -4.99 -9.07
C HIS A 96 10.50 -6.06 -8.25
N VAL A 97 9.46 -5.66 -7.53
CA VAL A 97 8.71 -6.59 -6.69
C VAL A 97 8.03 -7.64 -7.55
N PHE A 98 7.36 -7.20 -8.61
CA PHE A 98 6.65 -8.13 -9.49
C PHE A 98 7.63 -9.00 -10.27
N ALA A 99 8.80 -8.46 -10.65
CA ALA A 99 9.81 -9.28 -11.32
C ALA A 99 10.29 -10.41 -10.40
N HIS A 100 10.46 -10.10 -9.11
CA HIS A 100 10.86 -11.13 -8.16
C HIS A 100 9.74 -12.16 -7.95
N MET A 101 8.49 -11.68 -7.87
CA MET A 101 7.35 -12.58 -7.71
C MET A 101 7.24 -13.54 -8.90
N GLU A 102 7.49 -13.04 -10.09
CA GLU A 102 7.49 -13.88 -11.27
C GLU A 102 8.57 -14.96 -11.18
N LYS A 103 9.74 -14.55 -10.74
CA LYS A 103 10.87 -15.46 -10.64
C LYS A 103 10.60 -16.58 -9.66
N ILE A 104 9.89 -16.33 -8.57
CA ILE A 104 9.61 -17.37 -7.59
C ILE A 104 8.28 -18.07 -7.85
N GLY A 105 7.66 -17.82 -9.00
CA GLY A 105 6.48 -18.57 -9.41
C GLY A 105 5.15 -18.10 -8.88
N CYS A 106 5.06 -16.86 -8.40
CA CYS A 106 3.77 -16.34 -7.97
C CYS A 106 2.84 -16.17 -9.15
N ARG A 107 1.56 -16.41 -8.92
CA ARG A 107 0.54 -16.23 -9.93
C ARG A 107 -0.66 -15.57 -9.33
N ASP A 108 -1.55 -15.09 -10.18
CA ASP A 108 -2.81 -14.52 -9.73
C ASP A 108 -2.65 -13.43 -8.69
N VAL A 109 -1.76 -12.49 -8.98
CA VAL A 109 -1.51 -11.36 -8.09
C VAL A 109 -2.46 -10.25 -8.47
N ILE A 110 -3.06 -9.61 -7.48
CA ILE A 110 -3.91 -8.44 -7.72
C ILE A 110 -3.26 -7.26 -6.99
N CYS A 111 -3.12 -6.16 -7.70
CA CYS A 111 -2.59 -4.93 -7.14
C CYS A 111 -3.67 -3.87 -7.23
N TYR A 112 -4.24 -3.51 -6.08
CA TYR A 112 -5.25 -2.46 -6.01
C TYR A 112 -4.53 -1.15 -5.77
N VAL A 113 -4.78 -0.15 -6.58
CA VAL A 113 -4.07 1.12 -6.50
C VAL A 113 -5.07 2.25 -6.38
N ARG A 114 -4.71 3.27 -5.62
CA ARG A 114 -5.54 4.46 -5.49
C ARG A 114 -5.72 5.06 -6.89
N GLY A 115 -6.90 5.52 -7.17
CA GLY A 115 -7.24 6.03 -8.49
C GLY A 115 -6.40 7.18 -8.95
N ASP A 116 -6.92 8.03 -9.78
CA ASP A 116 -6.29 9.13 -10.34
C ASP A 116 -5.27 8.62 -11.30
N HIS A 117 -4.13 9.12 -11.44
CA HIS A 117 -3.13 8.67 -12.36
C HIS A 117 -2.16 7.69 -11.71
N MET A 118 -2.39 7.31 -10.47
CA MET A 118 -1.51 6.36 -9.80
C MET A 118 -1.67 4.96 -10.38
N GLU A 119 -2.89 4.62 -10.77
CA GLU A 119 -3.14 3.33 -11.37
C GLU A 119 -2.42 3.24 -12.72
N ASP A 120 -2.46 4.32 -13.49
CA ASP A 120 -1.78 4.35 -14.77
C ASP A 120 -0.27 4.19 -14.60
N LEU A 121 0.27 4.77 -13.55
CA LEU A 121 1.68 4.67 -13.28
C LEU A 121 2.09 3.21 -13.07
N VAL A 122 1.29 2.45 -12.36
CA VAL A 122 1.59 1.04 -12.15
C VAL A 122 1.45 0.27 -13.45
N ARG A 123 0.43 0.57 -14.24
CA ARG A 123 0.23 -0.13 -15.52
C ARG A 123 1.37 0.15 -16.47
N GLU A 124 1.88 1.36 -16.44
CA GLU A 124 2.93 1.73 -17.36
C GLU A 124 4.30 1.19 -16.97
N HIS A 125 4.60 1.16 -15.70
CA HIS A 125 5.95 0.85 -15.26
C HIS A 125 6.14 -0.51 -14.60
N ALA A 126 5.11 -1.12 -14.11
CA ALA A 126 5.29 -2.29 -13.26
C ALA A 126 4.48 -3.53 -13.63
N VAL A 127 3.51 -3.41 -14.52
CA VAL A 127 2.59 -4.51 -14.71
C VAL A 127 3.26 -5.72 -15.38
N ARG A 128 2.83 -6.90 -15.03
CA ARG A 128 3.25 -8.16 -15.61
C ARG A 128 1.99 -8.97 -15.92
N GLU A 129 2.13 -9.97 -16.77
CA GLU A 129 0.99 -10.76 -17.20
C GLU A 129 0.22 -11.38 -16.05
N PHE A 130 0.88 -11.83 -15.02
CA PHE A 130 0.24 -12.47 -13.88
C PHE A 130 -0.31 -11.49 -12.85
N VAL A 131 -0.16 -10.19 -13.07
CA VAL A 131 -0.62 -9.16 -12.15
C VAL A 131 -1.81 -8.44 -12.75
N THR A 132 -2.91 -8.41 -12.00
CA THR A 132 -4.08 -7.63 -12.39
C THR A 132 -4.08 -6.35 -11.59
N VAL A 133 -4.16 -5.21 -12.28
CA VAL A 133 -4.20 -3.92 -11.60
C VAL A 133 -5.65 -3.47 -11.54
N ARG A 134 -6.13 -3.09 -10.35
CA ARG A 134 -7.50 -2.64 -10.15
C ARG A 134 -7.52 -1.38 -9.33
N ASP A 135 -8.62 -0.69 -9.36
CA ASP A 135 -8.81 0.50 -8.54
C ASP A 135 -9.03 0.05 -7.09
N LEU A 136 -8.46 0.78 -6.16
CA LEU A 136 -8.56 0.46 -4.75
C LEU A 136 -10.02 0.42 -4.27
N THR A 137 -10.90 1.19 -4.88
CA THR A 137 -12.31 1.18 -4.50
C THR A 137 -12.99 -0.14 -4.81
N ASP A 138 -12.40 -0.97 -5.65
CA ASP A 138 -12.95 -2.30 -5.90
C ASP A 138 -12.77 -3.19 -4.69
N LEU A 139 -11.78 -2.90 -3.85
CA LEU A 139 -11.53 -3.68 -2.66
C LEU A 139 -12.11 -3.01 -1.43
N LEU A 140 -12.01 -1.69 -1.35
CA LEU A 140 -12.47 -0.91 -0.21
C LEU A 140 -13.35 0.23 -0.72
N PRO A 141 -14.59 -0.08 -1.04
CA PRO A 141 -15.47 0.94 -1.65
C PRO A 141 -15.66 2.18 -0.83
N GLN A 142 -15.49 2.08 0.49
CA GLN A 142 -15.66 3.23 1.33
C GLN A 142 -14.34 3.83 1.76
N ALA A 143 -13.25 3.44 1.15
CA ALA A 143 -11.96 3.97 1.55
C ALA A 143 -11.95 5.47 1.31
N PRO A 144 -11.53 6.24 2.28
CA PRO A 144 -11.52 7.68 2.12
C PRO A 144 -10.44 8.10 1.13
N THR A 145 -10.77 9.08 0.31
CA THR A 145 -9.75 9.64 -0.52
C THR A 145 -9.27 10.85 0.20
N PRO A 146 -8.01 11.09 0.21
CA PRO A 146 -7.47 12.25 0.90
C PRO A 146 -7.80 13.46 0.08
N THR A 147 -8.68 14.28 0.57
CA THR A 147 -8.97 15.51 -0.11
C THR A 147 -8.83 16.63 0.84
N LYS A 148 -8.54 17.83 0.31
CA LYS A 148 -8.42 18.86 1.16
C LYS A 148 -9.70 19.30 1.61
N SER A 149 -10.70 19.18 0.88
CA SER A 149 -11.97 19.63 1.31
C SER A 149 -12.40 18.96 2.56
N ALA A 150 -12.03 17.76 2.72
CA ALA A 150 -12.46 17.09 3.91
C ALA A 150 -11.92 17.74 5.10
N SER A 151 -10.81 18.33 4.96
CA SER A 151 -10.20 18.79 6.14
C SER A 151 -10.82 20.02 6.59
N GLN A 152 -11.48 20.80 5.78
CA GLN A 152 -11.93 21.90 6.33
C GLN A 152 -13.18 21.81 6.86
N SER A 153 -13.84 20.92 6.62
CA SER A 153 -15.04 20.97 7.14
C SER A 153 -15.13 21.09 8.53
N PRO A 154 -14.59 20.82 9.24
CA PRO A 154 -14.90 20.86 10.51
C PRO A 154 -14.96 21.85 11.21
N SER A 155 -14.81 22.14 11.34
CA SER A 155 -14.67 22.90 11.99
C SER A 155 -15.39 23.39 12.64
N PRO A 156 -15.76 23.58 12.79
CA PRO A 156 -16.20 24.22 13.45
C PRO A 156 -16.96 23.98 14.22
N GLU A 157 -17.43 23.66 14.10
CA GLU A 157 -18.20 23.51 14.74
C GLU A 157 -18.06 23.23 15.86
N PHE A 158 -17.51 23.03 16.20
CA PHE A 158 -17.31 22.74 17.32
C PHE A 158 -17.49 23.56 18.05
N VAL A 159 -17.80 24.09 17.77
CA VAL A 159 -17.90 24.94 18.41
C VAL A 159 -18.63 24.85 19.10
#